data_1c330c2179853fb804d49cbb0e7aba67
#
_entry.id   1c330c2179853fb804d49cbb0e7aba67
#
_cell.length_a   1.000
_cell.length_b   1.000
_cell.length_c   1.000
_cell.angle_alpha   90.00
_cell.angle_beta   90.00
_cell.angle_gamma   90.00
#
_symmetry.space_group_name_H-M   'P 1'
#
loop_
_entity.id
_entity.type
_entity.pdbx_description
1 polymer ?
#
loop_
_entity_poly.entity_id
_entity_poly.type
_entity_poly.pdbx_seq_one_letter_code
_entity_poly.pdbx_strand_id
1 'polypeptide(L)'
;MNIFAIAAGVMAAIHLVAGWQRPRLPVIVSGILWLLYAVYERLVATGVLCDADCNIRVDLVFFFPILGLATFCAYQSYMGRPGQTMVIGTVLGVIGLVVFALLAESYGYGALSGVAVVGALAIGVYAIKSKRTTNRS
;
A
#
# COMPACT_ATOMS: atom_id res chain seq x y z
N MET A 1 19.83 11.97 -8.68
CA MET A 1 19.09 10.68 -8.63
C MET A 1 18.46 10.58 -7.25
N ASN A 2 17.12 10.41 -7.16
CA ASN A 2 16.42 10.45 -5.88
C ASN A 2 16.65 9.11 -5.15
N ILE A 3 17.27 9.15 -3.97
CA ILE A 3 17.61 7.97 -3.16
C ILE A 3 16.34 7.18 -2.77
N PHE A 4 15.21 7.87 -2.58
CA PHE A 4 13.93 7.24 -2.26
C PHE A 4 13.39 6.40 -3.42
N ALA A 5 13.51 6.88 -4.66
CA ALA A 5 13.10 6.12 -5.84
C ALA A 5 13.91 4.84 -6.01
N ILE A 6 15.22 4.89 -5.72
CA ILE A 6 16.09 3.72 -5.78
C ILE A 6 15.72 2.73 -4.69
N ALA A 7 15.59 3.19 -3.44
CA ALA A 7 15.22 2.35 -2.31
C ALA A 7 13.86 1.66 -2.55
N ALA A 8 12.88 2.40 -3.06
CA ALA A 8 11.57 1.87 -3.41
C ALA A 8 11.65 0.84 -4.54
N GLY A 9 12.49 1.07 -5.56
CA GLY A 9 12.72 0.12 -6.64
C GLY A 9 13.35 -1.19 -6.15
N VAL A 10 14.33 -1.10 -5.24
CA VAL A 10 14.95 -2.26 -4.61
C VAL A 10 13.92 -3.05 -3.78
N MET A 11 13.09 -2.36 -2.98
CA MET A 11 12.03 -3.01 -2.21
C MET A 11 10.99 -3.68 -3.12
N ALA A 12 10.60 -3.04 -4.22
CA ALA A 12 9.73 -3.64 -5.22
C ALA A 12 10.33 -4.92 -5.80
N ALA A 13 11.60 -4.89 -6.20
CA ALA A 13 12.30 -6.06 -6.76
C ALA A 13 12.35 -7.22 -5.76
N ILE A 14 12.69 -6.96 -4.49
CA ILE A 14 12.73 -7.98 -3.44
C ILE A 14 11.35 -8.66 -3.29
N HIS A 15 10.27 -7.88 -3.20
CA HIS A 15 8.93 -8.43 -3.03
C HIS A 15 8.44 -9.18 -4.27
N LEU A 16 8.73 -8.70 -5.48
CA LEU A 16 8.34 -9.37 -6.72
C LEU A 16 9.09 -10.69 -6.91
N VAL A 17 10.39 -10.72 -6.60
CA VAL A 17 11.18 -11.97 -6.62
C VAL A 17 10.67 -12.96 -5.57
N ALA A 18 10.39 -12.50 -4.36
CA ALA A 18 9.81 -13.33 -3.31
C ALA A 18 8.42 -13.85 -3.69
N GLY A 19 7.58 -13.01 -4.34
CA GLY A 19 6.28 -13.39 -4.87
C GLY A 19 6.37 -14.39 -6.02
N TRP A 20 7.43 -14.34 -6.82
CA TRP A 20 7.70 -15.34 -7.84
C TRP A 20 8.04 -16.71 -7.25
N GLN A 21 8.87 -16.74 -6.20
CA GLN A 21 9.26 -17.98 -5.52
C GLN A 21 8.10 -18.60 -4.74
N ARG A 22 7.28 -17.77 -4.10
CA ARG A 22 6.09 -18.17 -3.35
C ARG A 22 4.93 -17.24 -3.69
N PRO A 23 4.04 -17.63 -4.63
CA PRO A 23 2.96 -16.77 -5.13
C PRO A 23 1.90 -16.57 -4.04
N ARG A 24 2.16 -15.61 -3.15
CA ARG A 24 1.23 -15.17 -2.11
C ARG A 24 0.76 -13.76 -2.42
N LEU A 25 -0.55 -13.59 -2.44
CA LEU A 25 -1.18 -12.32 -2.81
C LEU A 25 -0.62 -11.10 -2.05
N PRO A 26 -0.43 -11.12 -0.70
CA PRO A 26 0.11 -9.98 0.01
C PRO A 26 1.54 -9.60 -0.42
N VAL A 27 2.36 -10.58 -0.80
CA VAL A 27 3.74 -10.33 -1.26
C VAL A 27 3.75 -9.63 -2.61
N ILE A 28 2.91 -10.10 -3.54
CA ILE A 28 2.78 -9.52 -4.88
C ILE A 28 2.21 -8.09 -4.79
N VAL A 29 1.13 -7.92 -4.00
CA VAL A 29 0.51 -6.60 -3.79
C VAL A 29 1.51 -5.61 -3.19
N SER A 30 2.29 -6.02 -2.18
CA SER A 30 3.33 -5.17 -1.60
C SER A 30 4.38 -4.78 -2.63
N GLY A 31 4.82 -5.72 -3.49
CA GLY A 31 5.76 -5.43 -4.57
C GLY A 31 5.22 -4.40 -5.57
N ILE A 32 3.95 -4.53 -5.95
CA ILE A 32 3.28 -3.57 -6.84
C ILE A 32 3.19 -2.18 -6.19
N LEU A 33 2.82 -2.10 -4.91
CA LEU A 33 2.74 -0.83 -4.19
C LEU A 33 4.10 -0.12 -4.14
N TRP A 34 5.18 -0.86 -3.85
CA TRP A 34 6.53 -0.30 -3.87
C TRP A 34 6.95 0.16 -5.27
N LEU A 35 6.56 -0.57 -6.32
CA LEU A 35 6.84 -0.18 -7.70
C LEU A 35 6.11 1.11 -8.08
N LEU A 36 4.82 1.20 -7.75
CA LEU A 36 4.02 2.42 -7.98
C LEU A 36 4.60 3.61 -7.24
N TYR A 37 5.06 3.42 -6.00
CA TYR A 37 5.72 4.47 -5.24
C TYR A 37 7.06 4.89 -5.87
N ALA A 38 7.85 3.96 -6.39
CA ALA A 38 9.09 4.27 -7.11
C ALA A 38 8.84 5.11 -8.37
N VAL A 39 7.78 4.77 -9.13
CA VAL A 39 7.35 5.56 -10.30
C VAL A 39 6.90 6.96 -9.88
N TYR A 40 6.08 7.05 -8.82
CA TYR A 40 5.62 8.31 -8.27
C TYR A 40 6.81 9.22 -7.89
N GLU A 41 7.78 8.70 -7.15
CA GLU A 41 9.00 9.45 -6.77
C GLU A 41 9.82 9.92 -7.98
N ARG A 42 9.83 9.16 -9.07
CA ARG A 42 10.46 9.59 -10.33
C ARG A 42 9.70 10.74 -10.98
N LEU A 43 8.39 10.69 -11.02
CA LEU A 43 7.55 11.75 -11.58
C LEU A 43 7.65 13.05 -10.78
N VAL A 44 7.72 12.95 -9.45
CA VAL A 44 7.99 14.11 -8.58
C VAL A 44 9.39 14.68 -8.84
N ALA A 45 10.42 13.83 -8.95
CA ALA A 45 11.79 14.26 -9.19
C ALA A 45 12.00 14.90 -10.56
N THR A 46 11.16 14.59 -11.53
CA THR A 46 11.20 15.19 -12.89
C THR A 46 10.31 16.44 -13.03
N GLY A 47 9.65 16.86 -11.96
CA GLY A 47 8.76 18.03 -11.97
C GLY A 47 7.43 17.82 -12.69
N VAL A 48 7.09 16.57 -13.05
CA VAL A 48 5.84 16.26 -13.77
C VAL A 48 4.62 16.38 -12.84
N LEU A 49 4.76 15.98 -11.57
CA LEU A 49 3.67 15.97 -10.60
C LEU A 49 3.74 17.12 -9.58
N CYS A 50 4.85 17.84 -9.52
CA CYS A 50 5.07 18.82 -8.46
C CYS A 50 5.88 19.99 -9.02
N ASP A 51 5.32 21.20 -8.91
CA ASP A 51 6.04 22.44 -9.20
C ASP A 51 7.03 22.78 -8.09
N ALA A 52 7.90 23.78 -8.34
CA ALA A 52 8.95 24.24 -7.42
C ALA A 52 8.42 24.67 -6.03
N ASP A 53 7.12 24.96 -5.92
CA ASP A 53 6.44 25.36 -4.67
C ASP A 53 5.92 24.19 -3.86
N CYS A 54 6.08 22.96 -4.30
CA CYS A 54 5.69 21.74 -3.59
C CYS A 54 6.65 21.46 -2.41
N ASN A 55 6.60 22.31 -1.41
CA ASN A 55 7.56 22.32 -0.31
C ASN A 55 7.22 21.37 0.85
N ILE A 56 6.02 20.76 0.84
CA ILE A 56 5.57 19.85 1.90
C ILE A 56 5.39 18.47 1.28
N ARG A 57 6.32 17.56 1.58
CA ARG A 57 6.24 16.15 1.20
C ARG A 57 5.24 15.39 2.10
N VAL A 58 3.98 15.83 2.06
CA VAL A 58 2.86 15.21 2.79
C VAL A 58 2.69 13.75 2.35
N ASP A 59 3.02 13.47 1.08
CA ASP A 59 3.06 12.13 0.49
C ASP A 59 3.93 11.15 1.28
N LEU A 60 5.08 11.58 1.79
CA LEU A 60 5.96 10.75 2.62
C LEU A 60 5.27 10.28 3.91
N VAL A 61 4.54 11.18 4.58
CA VAL A 61 3.87 10.88 5.83
C VAL A 61 2.76 9.84 5.65
N PHE A 62 2.14 9.78 4.45
CA PHE A 62 1.05 8.84 4.15
C PHE A 62 1.53 7.55 3.51
N PHE A 63 2.40 7.63 2.52
CA PHE A 63 2.84 6.44 1.79
C PHE A 63 3.73 5.53 2.62
N PHE A 64 4.62 6.08 3.46
CA PHE A 64 5.52 5.25 4.26
C PHE A 64 4.82 4.32 5.25
N PRO A 65 3.84 4.76 6.05
CA PRO A 65 3.08 3.85 6.91
C PRO A 65 2.35 2.76 6.13
N ILE A 66 1.75 3.10 4.98
CA ILE A 66 1.03 2.14 4.13
C ILE A 66 2.01 1.10 3.54
N LEU A 67 3.15 1.55 3.03
CA LEU A 67 4.18 0.68 2.48
C LEU A 67 4.82 -0.20 3.56
N GLY A 68 5.08 0.36 4.75
CA GLY A 68 5.57 -0.39 5.90
C GLY A 68 4.61 -1.49 6.32
N LEU A 69 3.30 -1.17 6.38
CA LEU A 69 2.26 -2.12 6.69
C LEU A 69 2.13 -3.22 5.63
N ALA A 70 2.15 -2.83 4.34
CA ALA A 70 2.11 -3.78 3.23
C ALA A 70 3.32 -4.74 3.28
N THR A 71 4.51 -4.21 3.56
CA THR A 71 5.74 -5.00 3.74
C THR A 71 5.63 -5.96 4.92
N PHE A 72 5.09 -5.51 6.05
CA PHE A 72 4.89 -6.36 7.22
C PHE A 72 3.89 -7.48 6.94
N CYS A 73 2.77 -7.20 6.29
CA CYS A 73 1.79 -8.20 5.87
C CYS A 73 2.40 -9.21 4.88
N ALA A 74 3.21 -8.73 3.94
CA ALA A 74 3.93 -9.57 2.98
C ALA A 74 4.90 -10.51 3.69
N TYR A 75 5.70 -10.00 4.62
CA TYR A 75 6.66 -10.77 5.40
C TYR A 75 5.98 -11.89 6.22
N GLN A 76 4.91 -11.57 6.93
CA GLN A 76 4.16 -12.55 7.71
C GLN A 76 3.49 -13.62 6.84
N SER A 77 2.96 -13.20 5.69
CA SER A 77 2.40 -14.14 4.71
C SER A 77 3.48 -15.06 4.16
N TYR A 78 4.67 -14.52 3.85
CA TYR A 78 5.81 -15.29 3.37
C TYR A 78 6.28 -16.33 4.38
N MET A 79 6.30 -15.98 5.67
CA MET A 79 6.66 -16.86 6.79
C MET A 79 5.59 -17.89 7.16
N GLY A 80 4.42 -17.86 6.51
CA GLY A 80 3.35 -18.82 6.76
C GLY A 80 2.58 -18.59 8.07
N ARG A 81 2.58 -17.36 8.60
CA ARG A 81 1.85 -16.96 9.81
C ARG A 81 0.73 -15.93 9.50
N PRO A 82 -0.26 -16.25 8.67
CA PRO A 82 -1.22 -15.26 8.16
C PRO A 82 -2.31 -14.84 9.17
N GLY A 83 -2.53 -15.58 10.26
CA GLY A 83 -3.75 -15.46 11.05
C GLY A 83 -3.98 -14.10 11.71
N GLN A 84 -3.18 -13.72 12.70
CA GLN A 84 -3.38 -12.48 13.45
C GLN A 84 -2.95 -11.23 12.66
N THR A 85 -1.94 -11.37 11.85
CA THR A 85 -1.34 -10.26 11.12
C THR A 85 -2.20 -9.79 9.96
N MET A 86 -2.92 -10.70 9.29
CA MET A 86 -3.90 -10.31 8.27
C MET A 86 -5.03 -9.45 8.84
N VAL A 87 -5.50 -9.76 10.05
CA VAL A 87 -6.55 -8.97 10.71
C VAL A 87 -6.02 -7.58 11.05
N ILE A 88 -4.87 -7.50 11.71
CA ILE A 88 -4.24 -6.22 12.08
C ILE A 88 -3.90 -5.41 10.82
N GLY A 89 -3.30 -6.03 9.81
CA GLY A 89 -2.97 -5.40 8.54
C GLY A 89 -4.20 -4.87 7.80
N THR A 90 -5.30 -5.63 7.80
CA THR A 90 -6.56 -5.20 7.18
C THR A 90 -7.17 -4.02 7.93
N VAL A 91 -7.22 -4.07 9.25
CA VAL A 91 -7.77 -2.98 10.08
C VAL A 91 -6.98 -1.70 9.89
N LEU A 92 -5.65 -1.76 9.99
CA LEU A 92 -4.78 -0.60 9.81
C LEU A 92 -4.81 -0.07 8.37
N GLY A 93 -4.88 -0.97 7.37
CA GLY A 93 -5.03 -0.60 5.96
C GLY A 93 -6.34 0.15 5.70
N VAL A 94 -7.45 -0.33 6.26
CA VAL A 94 -8.75 0.35 6.16
C VAL A 94 -8.71 1.72 6.85
N ILE A 95 -8.14 1.81 8.05
CA ILE A 95 -7.98 3.08 8.75
C ILE A 95 -7.13 4.06 7.92
N GLY A 96 -6.00 3.59 7.36
CA GLY A 96 -5.14 4.41 6.51
C GLY A 96 -5.86 4.94 5.27
N LEU A 97 -6.66 4.10 4.61
CA LEU A 97 -7.46 4.49 3.44
C LEU A 97 -8.57 5.49 3.81
N VAL A 98 -9.21 5.34 4.97
CA VAL A 98 -10.21 6.29 5.45
C VAL A 98 -9.57 7.65 5.74
N VAL A 99 -8.43 7.67 6.43
CA VAL A 99 -7.68 8.91 6.69
C VAL A 99 -7.24 9.56 5.39
N PHE A 100 -6.74 8.77 4.42
CA PHE A 100 -6.39 9.27 3.11
C PHE A 100 -7.60 9.86 2.36
N ALA A 101 -8.76 9.20 2.42
CA ALA A 101 -9.99 9.70 1.80
C ALA A 101 -10.42 11.06 2.38
N LEU A 102 -10.40 11.21 3.72
CA LEU A 102 -10.75 12.45 4.40
C LEU A 102 -9.80 13.61 4.02
N LEU A 103 -8.50 13.29 3.90
CA LEU A 103 -7.50 14.28 3.50
C LEU A 103 -7.62 14.65 2.01
N ALA A 104 -7.81 13.67 1.13
CA ALA A 104 -8.04 13.93 -0.28
C ALA A 104 -9.27 14.82 -0.50
N GLU A 105 -10.33 14.61 0.25
CA GLU A 105 -11.51 15.47 0.20
C GLU A 105 -11.23 16.89 0.68
N SER A 106 -10.47 17.02 1.80
CA SER A 106 -10.09 18.35 2.33
C SER A 106 -9.23 19.17 1.39
N TYR A 107 -8.47 18.52 0.51
CA TYR A 107 -7.66 19.15 -0.54
C TYR A 107 -8.37 19.27 -1.90
N GLY A 108 -9.67 18.95 -2.00
CA GLY A 108 -10.46 19.08 -3.22
C GLY A 108 -10.31 17.94 -4.24
N TYR A 109 -9.69 16.83 -3.85
CA TYR A 109 -9.51 15.63 -4.69
C TYR A 109 -10.61 14.59 -4.45
N GLY A 110 -11.88 14.98 -4.58
CA GLY A 110 -13.03 14.12 -4.28
C GLY A 110 -13.06 12.80 -5.06
N ALA A 111 -12.55 12.76 -6.28
CA ALA A 111 -12.44 11.51 -7.05
C ALA A 111 -11.50 10.49 -6.40
N LEU A 112 -10.36 10.94 -5.83
CA LEU A 112 -9.42 10.09 -5.11
C LEU A 112 -10.00 9.59 -3.79
N SER A 113 -10.78 10.41 -3.10
CA SER A 113 -11.53 10.03 -1.91
C SER A 113 -12.49 8.87 -2.23
N GLY A 114 -13.26 8.96 -3.31
CA GLY A 114 -14.18 7.90 -3.76
C GLY A 114 -13.46 6.57 -4.03
N VAL A 115 -12.32 6.60 -4.72
CA VAL A 115 -11.51 5.40 -5.01
C VAL A 115 -11.00 4.77 -3.71
N ALA A 116 -10.53 5.58 -2.75
CA ALA A 116 -10.03 5.08 -1.47
C ALA A 116 -11.14 4.42 -0.63
N VAL A 117 -12.35 4.98 -0.61
CA VAL A 117 -13.52 4.40 0.08
C VAL A 117 -13.92 3.06 -0.55
N VAL A 118 -14.00 2.98 -1.89
CA VAL A 118 -14.31 1.73 -2.60
C VAL A 118 -13.24 0.68 -2.33
N GLY A 119 -11.96 1.06 -2.32
CA GLY A 119 -10.85 0.17 -1.97
C GLY A 119 -10.95 -0.37 -0.54
N ALA A 120 -11.27 0.49 0.43
CA ALA A 120 -11.46 0.10 1.83
C ALA A 120 -12.63 -0.90 2.00
N LEU A 121 -13.76 -0.65 1.32
CA LEU A 121 -14.91 -1.55 1.32
C LEU A 121 -14.57 -2.91 0.69
N ALA A 122 -13.86 -2.92 -0.44
CA ALA A 122 -13.44 -4.16 -1.11
C ALA A 122 -12.53 -5.00 -0.21
N ILE A 123 -11.57 -4.39 0.47
CA ILE A 123 -10.67 -5.06 1.42
C ILE A 123 -11.47 -5.62 2.60
N GLY A 124 -12.41 -4.85 3.17
CA GLY A 124 -13.28 -5.29 4.26
C GLY A 124 -14.12 -6.51 3.89
N VAL A 125 -14.77 -6.48 2.73
CA VAL A 125 -15.57 -7.60 2.20
C VAL A 125 -14.71 -8.85 1.96
N TYR A 126 -13.50 -8.67 1.39
CA TYR A 126 -12.58 -9.77 1.18
C TYR A 126 -12.14 -10.43 2.50
N ALA A 127 -11.81 -9.64 3.52
CA ALA A 127 -11.41 -10.13 4.83
C ALA A 127 -12.53 -10.94 5.51
N ILE A 128 -13.80 -10.47 5.43
CA ILE A 128 -14.96 -11.17 5.99
C ILE A 128 -15.20 -12.51 5.26
N LYS A 129 -15.09 -12.51 3.94
CA LYS A 129 -15.28 -13.72 3.12
C LYS A 129 -14.19 -14.76 3.41
N SER A 130 -12.95 -14.35 3.52
CA SER A 130 -11.81 -15.22 3.85
C SER A 130 -11.98 -15.91 5.20
N LYS A 131 -12.48 -15.18 6.21
CA LYS A 131 -12.72 -15.75 7.55
C LYS A 131 -13.84 -16.81 7.57
N ARG A 132 -14.87 -16.66 6.72
CA ARG A 132 -15.96 -17.65 6.61
C ARG A 132 -15.50 -18.96 5.98
N THR A 133 -14.54 -18.91 5.06
CA THR A 133 -14.01 -20.10 4.40
C THR A 133 -13.16 -20.95 5.34
N THR A 134 -12.37 -20.31 6.21
CA THR A 134 -11.49 -20.98 7.17
C THR A 134 -12.27 -21.68 8.32
N ASN A 135 -13.45 -21.18 8.66
CA ASN A 135 -14.30 -21.80 9.70
C ASN A 135 -15.17 -22.98 9.22
N ARG A 136 -15.16 -23.30 7.90
CA ARG A 136 -15.91 -24.41 7.33
C ARG A 136 -15.05 -25.64 6.99
N SER A 137 -13.77 -25.55 7.14
CA SER A 137 -12.82 -26.67 7.04
C SER A 137 -12.40 -27.16 8.42
#